data_976534506e76ff511f6ce1f19703aec5
#
_entry.id   976534506e76ff511f6ce1f19703aec5
#
_cell.length_a   1.000
_cell.length_b   1.000
_cell.length_c   1.000
_cell.angle_alpha   90.00
_cell.angle_beta   90.00
_cell.angle_gamma   90.00
#
_symmetry.space_group_name_H-M   'P 1'
#
loop_
_entity.id
_entity.type
_entity.pdbx_description
1 polymer ?
#
loop_
_entity_poly.entity_id
_entity_poly.type
_entity_poly.pdbx_seq_one_letter_code
_entity_poly.pdbx_strand_id
1 'polypeptide(L)'
;DEVATWHGGDFKGLTEKLDYIKSLGMNAIWITPMVEQVHGFIGGGEQGNFPFYAYHGYWALDFTKIDPNYGDEESLKTLVDEAHKRGMRIILDVVMNHAGYATLADLQDLGLTDLTQNSGKLPTRWNEWRPSGGLNWHGYNQFIDYQSSDWSKWWGPDWVRAGLPGYPQPGTDDVIGTVAGLPDFLTESTKSVGLPPL
;
A
#
# COMPACT_ATOMS: atom_id res chain seq x y z
N ASP A 1 8.49 -21.75 0.36
CA ASP A 1 9.01 -20.70 -0.53
C ASP A 1 8.06 -19.50 -0.44
N GLU A 2 8.42 -18.54 0.41
CA GLU A 2 7.62 -17.36 0.70
C GLU A 2 8.08 -16.21 -0.19
N VAL A 3 7.74 -16.24 -1.45
CA VAL A 3 7.96 -15.12 -2.36
C VAL A 3 6.92 -14.03 -2.09
N ALA A 4 7.29 -12.77 -2.34
CA ALA A 4 6.40 -11.61 -2.24
C ALA A 4 5.81 -11.38 -0.83
N THR A 5 6.59 -11.66 0.22
CA THR A 5 6.25 -11.38 1.62
C THR A 5 7.33 -10.54 2.32
N TRP A 6 7.05 -10.14 3.54
CA TRP A 6 8.00 -9.43 4.40
C TRP A 6 9.09 -10.37 4.92
N HIS A 7 10.36 -9.98 4.77
CA HIS A 7 11.52 -10.77 5.23
C HIS A 7 12.47 -9.98 6.14
N GLY A 8 11.99 -8.94 6.78
CA GLY A 8 12.78 -7.99 7.57
C GLY A 8 13.13 -6.75 6.76
N GLY A 9 14.14 -5.99 7.21
CA GLY A 9 14.51 -4.72 6.58
C GLY A 9 13.83 -3.54 7.28
N ASP A 10 13.96 -3.46 8.60
CA ASP A 10 13.42 -2.41 9.45
C ASP A 10 14.44 -1.29 9.73
N PHE A 11 13.97 -0.17 10.32
CA PHE A 11 14.82 0.97 10.66
C PHE A 11 15.91 0.63 11.66
N LYS A 12 15.63 -0.27 12.60
CA LYS A 12 16.59 -0.71 13.59
C LYS A 12 17.72 -1.51 12.96
N GLY A 13 17.39 -2.49 12.14
CA GLY A 13 18.36 -3.29 11.41
C GLY A 13 19.22 -2.45 10.47
N LEU A 14 18.60 -1.46 9.81
CA LEU A 14 19.33 -0.52 8.96
C LEU A 14 20.28 0.36 9.78
N THR A 15 19.84 0.85 10.94
CA THR A 15 20.67 1.63 11.87
C THR A 15 21.92 0.84 12.31
N GLU A 16 21.76 -0.43 12.63
CA GLU A 16 22.86 -1.33 13.00
C GLU A 16 23.86 -1.56 11.87
N LYS A 17 23.46 -1.35 10.61
CA LYS A 17 24.30 -1.55 9.42
C LYS A 17 24.91 -0.28 8.83
N LEU A 18 24.69 0.89 9.43
CA LEU A 18 25.19 2.17 8.91
C LEU A 18 26.72 2.20 8.74
N ASP A 19 27.47 1.64 9.69
CA ASP A 19 28.94 1.61 9.59
C ASP A 19 29.40 0.71 8.45
N TYR A 20 28.74 -0.42 8.24
CA TYR A 20 29.01 -1.27 7.08
C TYR A 20 28.75 -0.54 5.76
N ILE A 21 27.58 0.09 5.63
CA ILE A 21 27.20 0.85 4.43
C ILE A 21 28.19 2.00 4.19
N LYS A 22 28.56 2.70 5.23
CA LYS A 22 29.57 3.75 5.17
C LYS A 22 30.94 3.24 4.68
N SER A 23 31.35 2.05 5.13
CA SER A 23 32.62 1.43 4.73
C SER A 23 32.66 1.08 3.24
N LEU A 24 31.49 0.91 2.60
CA LEU A 24 31.38 0.71 1.15
C LEU A 24 31.51 2.03 0.35
N GLY A 25 31.71 3.17 1.03
CA GLY A 25 31.83 4.47 0.39
C GLY A 25 30.52 5.18 0.11
N MET A 26 29.38 4.65 0.60
CA MET A 26 28.08 5.26 0.43
C MET A 26 27.92 6.48 1.34
N ASN A 27 27.26 7.53 0.84
CA ASN A 27 27.01 8.77 1.58
C ASN A 27 25.50 9.12 1.67
N ALA A 28 24.66 8.31 1.06
CA ALA A 28 23.21 8.41 1.15
C ALA A 28 22.58 7.03 1.07
N ILE A 29 21.43 6.87 1.73
CA ILE A 29 20.58 5.67 1.69
C ILE A 29 19.21 6.11 1.24
N TRP A 30 18.70 5.51 0.17
CA TRP A 30 17.37 5.71 -0.33
C TRP A 30 16.51 4.52 0.12
N ILE A 31 15.51 4.78 0.97
CA ILE A 31 14.59 3.78 1.47
C ILE A 31 13.27 3.85 0.70
N THR A 32 12.64 2.68 0.50
CA THR A 32 11.30 2.59 -0.10
C THR A 32 10.27 3.32 0.75
N PRO A 33 9.07 3.64 0.21
CA PRO A 33 8.04 4.34 0.98
C PRO A 33 7.74 3.62 2.28
N MET A 34 7.77 4.35 3.38
CA MET A 34 7.67 3.80 4.75
C MET A 34 6.30 4.02 5.39
N VAL A 35 5.37 4.64 4.68
CA VAL A 35 4.00 4.83 5.16
C VAL A 35 3.28 3.50 5.32
N GLU A 36 2.22 3.46 6.15
CA GLU A 36 1.44 2.24 6.38
C GLU A 36 0.93 1.65 5.06
N GLN A 37 1.30 0.41 4.83
CA GLN A 37 0.95 -0.33 3.62
C GLN A 37 -0.35 -1.10 3.81
N VAL A 38 -0.99 -1.48 2.70
CA VAL A 38 -2.17 -2.35 2.75
C VAL A 38 -1.87 -3.64 3.50
N HIS A 39 -2.80 -4.08 4.33
CA HIS A 39 -2.73 -5.34 5.06
C HIS A 39 -3.26 -6.48 4.20
N GLY A 40 -2.84 -7.71 4.53
CA GLY A 40 -3.25 -8.87 3.74
C GLY A 40 -2.54 -8.95 2.39
N PHE A 41 -3.22 -9.51 1.41
CA PHE A 41 -2.62 -9.87 0.12
C PHE A 41 -3.56 -9.54 -1.05
N ILE A 42 -2.96 -9.50 -2.24
CA ILE A 42 -3.66 -9.66 -3.52
C ILE A 42 -3.19 -10.93 -4.21
N GLY A 43 -3.92 -11.40 -5.22
CA GLY A 43 -3.44 -12.46 -6.09
C GLY A 43 -2.30 -11.97 -6.98
N GLY A 44 -1.10 -12.52 -6.79
CA GLY A 44 0.10 -12.17 -7.55
C GLY A 44 0.22 -12.93 -8.86
N GLY A 45 0.94 -12.33 -9.81
CA GLY A 45 1.12 -12.85 -11.16
C GLY A 45 -0.12 -12.69 -12.05
N GLU A 46 0.00 -13.06 -13.31
CA GLU A 46 -1.10 -12.94 -14.30
C GLU A 46 -2.33 -13.78 -13.92
N GLN A 47 -2.13 -14.86 -13.20
CA GLN A 47 -3.17 -15.82 -12.82
C GLN A 47 -3.60 -15.74 -11.36
N GLY A 48 -3.04 -14.83 -10.56
CA GLY A 48 -3.33 -14.71 -9.14
C GLY A 48 -3.01 -16.00 -8.36
N ASN A 49 -1.90 -16.65 -8.67
CA ASN A 49 -1.59 -18.00 -8.19
C ASN A 49 -0.71 -18.05 -6.92
N PHE A 50 -0.31 -16.89 -6.39
CA PHE A 50 0.39 -16.78 -5.12
C PHE A 50 -0.05 -15.49 -4.38
N PRO A 51 0.08 -15.44 -3.03
CA PRO A 51 -0.21 -14.23 -2.28
C PRO A 51 0.88 -13.20 -2.49
N PHE A 52 0.50 -11.96 -2.80
CA PHE A 52 1.42 -10.85 -2.95
C PHE A 52 1.11 -9.80 -1.89
N TYR A 53 2.07 -9.53 -1.02
CA TYR A 53 1.98 -8.56 0.07
C TYR A 53 2.73 -7.27 -0.25
N ALA A 54 2.42 -6.20 0.45
CA ALA A 54 2.95 -4.86 0.21
C ALA A 54 4.38 -4.62 0.76
N TYR A 55 5.21 -5.65 0.85
CA TYR A 55 6.57 -5.59 1.43
C TYR A 55 7.50 -4.55 0.81
N HIS A 56 7.21 -4.15 -0.42
CA HIS A 56 8.04 -3.22 -1.19
C HIS A 56 7.77 -1.73 -0.88
N GLY A 57 6.69 -1.41 -0.13
CA GLY A 57 6.37 -0.03 0.26
C GLY A 57 5.55 0.80 -0.74
N TYR A 58 5.17 0.24 -1.89
CA TYR A 58 4.48 0.99 -2.96
C TYR A 58 2.95 0.84 -2.98
N TRP A 59 2.36 0.26 -1.94
CA TRP A 59 0.91 0.09 -1.80
C TRP A 59 0.41 0.72 -0.50
N ALA A 60 0.49 2.06 -0.44
CA ALA A 60 0.10 2.81 0.73
C ALA A 60 -1.39 2.67 1.06
N LEU A 61 -1.69 2.42 2.34
CA LEU A 61 -3.02 2.49 2.91
C LEU A 61 -3.23 3.83 3.63
N ASP A 62 -2.34 4.20 4.53
CA ASP A 62 -2.44 5.41 5.34
C ASP A 62 -1.13 6.21 5.28
N PHE A 63 -1.17 7.35 4.59
CA PHE A 63 -0.02 8.24 4.42
C PHE A 63 0.36 9.00 5.70
N THR A 64 -0.44 8.93 6.75
CA THR A 64 -0.21 9.65 8.01
C THR A 64 0.50 8.82 9.06
N LYS A 65 0.76 7.54 8.77
CA LYS A 65 1.39 6.59 9.69
C LYS A 65 2.61 5.93 9.08
N ILE A 66 3.52 5.48 9.93
CA ILE A 66 4.62 4.59 9.54
C ILE A 66 4.13 3.15 9.60
N ASP A 67 4.51 2.35 8.61
CA ASP A 67 4.21 0.92 8.61
C ASP A 67 4.95 0.22 9.75
N PRO A 68 4.25 -0.54 10.61
CA PRO A 68 4.86 -1.20 11.76
C PRO A 68 5.92 -2.26 11.40
N ASN A 69 5.95 -2.75 10.15
CA ASN A 69 7.02 -3.64 9.70
C ASN A 69 8.35 -2.91 9.51
N TYR A 70 8.34 -1.61 9.27
CA TYR A 70 9.56 -0.78 9.23
C TYR A 70 9.98 -0.28 10.61
N GLY A 71 9.03 -0.07 11.52
CA GLY A 71 9.25 0.47 12.86
C GLY A 71 8.25 1.56 13.22
N ASP A 72 8.74 2.58 13.90
CA ASP A 72 7.97 3.72 14.42
C ASP A 72 8.73 5.05 14.22
N GLU A 73 8.12 6.16 14.63
CA GLU A 73 8.72 7.48 14.51
C GLU A 73 10.04 7.60 15.29
N GLU A 74 10.17 6.95 16.45
CA GLU A 74 11.37 7.00 17.27
C GLU A 74 12.52 6.26 16.60
N SER A 75 12.27 5.08 16.06
CA SER A 75 13.27 4.29 15.34
C SER A 75 13.67 4.96 14.01
N LEU A 76 12.75 5.59 13.30
CA LEU A 76 13.07 6.40 12.12
C LEU A 76 13.94 7.60 12.48
N LYS A 77 13.56 8.34 13.54
CA LYS A 77 14.37 9.46 14.02
C LYS A 77 15.77 9.02 14.40
N THR A 78 15.89 7.90 15.10
CA THR A 78 17.18 7.31 15.48
C THR A 78 18.02 6.98 14.23
N LEU A 79 17.41 6.35 13.22
CA LEU A 79 18.10 6.06 11.96
C LEU A 79 18.64 7.32 11.30
N VAL A 80 17.82 8.38 11.21
CA VAL A 80 18.22 9.65 10.60
C VAL A 80 19.37 10.30 11.39
N ASP A 81 19.25 10.39 12.71
CA ASP A 81 20.25 11.00 13.58
C ASP A 81 21.59 10.24 13.50
N GLU A 82 21.55 8.91 13.52
CA GLU A 82 22.75 8.06 13.42
C GLU A 82 23.39 8.11 12.03
N ALA A 83 22.62 8.19 10.98
CA ALA A 83 23.13 8.40 9.62
C ALA A 83 23.82 9.77 9.50
N HIS A 84 23.20 10.83 10.01
CA HIS A 84 23.77 12.18 9.99
C HIS A 84 25.08 12.28 10.77
N LYS A 85 25.21 11.66 11.93
CA LYS A 85 26.48 11.57 12.69
C LYS A 85 27.61 10.96 11.87
N ARG A 86 27.29 10.09 10.93
CA ARG A 86 28.24 9.44 10.01
C ARG A 86 28.44 10.21 8.70
N GLY A 87 27.83 11.38 8.57
CA GLY A 87 27.84 12.17 7.33
C GLY A 87 27.08 11.50 6.18
N MET A 88 26.11 10.66 6.48
CA MET A 88 25.24 10.01 5.51
C MET A 88 23.86 10.69 5.51
N ARG A 89 23.16 10.63 4.38
CA ARG A 89 21.80 11.17 4.22
C ARG A 89 20.81 10.03 4.06
N ILE A 90 19.59 10.24 4.59
CA ILE A 90 18.45 9.38 4.31
C ILE A 90 17.56 10.08 3.27
N ILE A 91 17.23 9.38 2.20
CA ILE A 91 16.31 9.83 1.15
C ILE A 91 15.04 9.02 1.29
N LEU A 92 13.93 9.72 1.48
CA LEU A 92 12.60 9.11 1.59
C LEU A 92 11.96 9.05 0.21
N ASP A 93 11.51 7.86 -0.18
CA ASP A 93 10.66 7.69 -1.36
C ASP A 93 9.21 8.06 -0.99
N VAL A 94 8.53 8.78 -1.86
CA VAL A 94 7.14 9.21 -1.63
C VAL A 94 6.31 8.95 -2.89
N VAL A 95 5.25 8.16 -2.75
CA VAL A 95 4.30 7.88 -3.82
C VAL A 95 3.11 8.80 -3.67
N MET A 96 2.90 9.69 -4.67
CA MET A 96 1.77 10.62 -4.70
C MET A 96 0.79 10.34 -5.84
N ASN A 97 1.03 9.29 -6.61
CA ASN A 97 0.24 8.95 -7.79
C ASN A 97 -0.95 8.04 -7.48
N HIS A 98 -0.79 7.11 -6.54
CA HIS A 98 -1.77 6.06 -6.27
C HIS A 98 -1.75 5.61 -4.81
N ALA A 99 -2.85 4.99 -4.38
CA ALA A 99 -2.93 4.22 -3.15
C ALA A 99 -2.66 2.73 -3.40
N GLY A 100 -2.54 1.95 -2.32
CA GLY A 100 -2.54 0.49 -2.39
C GLY A 100 -3.91 -0.08 -2.78
N TYR A 101 -3.92 -1.36 -3.07
CA TYR A 101 -5.16 -2.10 -3.35
C TYR A 101 -6.05 -2.17 -2.11
N ALA A 102 -7.37 -2.13 -2.31
CA ALA A 102 -8.33 -2.42 -1.26
C ALA A 102 -8.35 -3.93 -0.98
N THR A 103 -7.54 -4.42 -0.05
CA THR A 103 -7.49 -5.84 0.31
C THR A 103 -8.70 -6.26 1.14
N LEU A 104 -9.01 -7.55 1.17
CA LEU A 104 -10.11 -8.05 2.02
C LEU A 104 -9.84 -7.84 3.51
N ALA A 105 -8.59 -7.87 3.94
CA ALA A 105 -8.21 -7.60 5.31
C ALA A 105 -8.56 -6.15 5.69
N ASP A 106 -8.10 -5.18 4.89
CA ASP A 106 -8.39 -3.77 5.12
C ASP A 106 -9.88 -3.45 5.03
N LEU A 107 -10.56 -4.01 4.02
CA LEU A 107 -12.01 -3.81 3.87
C LEU A 107 -12.78 -4.33 5.08
N GLN A 108 -12.35 -5.45 5.67
CA GLN A 108 -12.95 -5.99 6.88
C GLN A 108 -12.66 -5.11 8.09
N ASP A 109 -11.41 -4.72 8.29
CA ASP A 109 -10.97 -3.93 9.44
C ASP A 109 -11.59 -2.53 9.44
N LEU A 110 -11.84 -1.97 8.26
CA LEU A 110 -12.50 -0.68 8.07
C LEU A 110 -14.04 -0.77 8.05
N GLY A 111 -14.60 -1.97 8.14
CA GLY A 111 -16.06 -2.16 8.12
C GLY A 111 -16.71 -1.89 6.77
N LEU A 112 -15.96 -2.04 5.68
CA LEU A 112 -16.39 -1.72 4.31
C LEU A 112 -16.88 -2.94 3.52
N THR A 113 -17.15 -4.04 4.19
CA THR A 113 -17.55 -5.29 3.54
C THR A 113 -19.03 -5.56 3.66
N ASP A 114 -19.67 -5.89 2.54
CA ASP A 114 -21.00 -6.50 2.54
C ASP A 114 -20.88 -8.01 2.76
N LEU A 115 -21.13 -8.44 3.99
CA LEU A 115 -21.09 -9.85 4.38
C LEU A 115 -22.38 -10.63 4.05
N THR A 116 -23.40 -9.97 3.54
CA THR A 116 -24.71 -10.60 3.32
C THR A 116 -24.69 -11.67 2.23
N GLN A 117 -23.76 -11.52 1.26
CA GLN A 117 -23.65 -12.41 0.11
C GLN A 117 -22.81 -13.67 0.34
N ASN A 118 -22.04 -13.76 1.43
CA ASN A 118 -21.08 -14.84 1.67
C ASN A 118 -21.18 -15.52 3.04
N SER A 119 -22.38 -15.70 3.57
CA SER A 119 -22.56 -16.40 4.85
C SER A 119 -21.76 -15.82 6.01
N GLY A 120 -21.41 -14.54 5.96
CA GLY A 120 -20.68 -13.84 7.01
C GLY A 120 -19.19 -14.18 7.13
N LYS A 121 -18.59 -14.83 6.15
CA LYS A 121 -17.16 -15.17 6.15
C LYS A 121 -16.43 -14.50 4.99
N LEU A 122 -15.35 -13.80 5.34
CA LEU A 122 -14.38 -13.30 4.36
C LEU A 122 -13.12 -14.19 4.37
N PRO A 123 -12.65 -14.62 3.19
CA PRO A 123 -11.41 -15.37 3.08
C PRO A 123 -10.21 -14.42 3.19
N THR A 124 -9.85 -14.03 4.41
CA THR A 124 -8.71 -13.13 4.67
C THR A 124 -7.36 -13.83 4.63
N ARG A 125 -7.34 -15.15 4.52
CA ARG A 125 -6.13 -15.95 4.39
C ARG A 125 -6.02 -16.53 2.99
N TRP A 126 -4.81 -16.63 2.48
CA TRP A 126 -4.55 -17.14 1.14
C TRP A 126 -5.14 -18.55 0.87
N ASN A 127 -5.01 -19.46 1.80
CA ASN A 127 -5.55 -20.80 1.68
C ASN A 127 -7.09 -20.87 1.69
N GLU A 128 -7.75 -19.84 2.21
CA GLU A 128 -9.21 -19.67 2.18
C GLU A 128 -9.66 -18.99 0.90
N TRP A 129 -8.84 -18.08 0.39
CA TRP A 129 -9.05 -17.32 -0.84
C TRP A 129 -8.63 -18.11 -2.07
N ARG A 130 -8.46 -19.29 -2.14
CA ARG A 130 -8.00 -19.97 -3.33
C ARG A 130 -9.02 -19.80 -4.46
N PRO A 131 -8.77 -18.95 -5.48
CA PRO A 131 -9.73 -18.68 -6.51
C PRO A 131 -9.96 -19.96 -7.32
N SER A 132 -11.15 -20.48 -7.26
CA SER A 132 -11.59 -21.47 -8.25
C SER A 132 -11.78 -20.72 -9.57
N GLY A 133 -10.72 -20.64 -10.40
CA GLY A 133 -10.83 -20.14 -11.74
C GLY A 133 -10.43 -18.69 -12.00
N GLY A 134 -9.26 -18.23 -11.50
CA GLY A 134 -8.61 -17.02 -12.01
C GLY A 134 -9.27 -15.70 -11.59
N LEU A 135 -9.71 -15.62 -10.35
CA LEU A 135 -10.10 -14.35 -9.76
C LEU A 135 -8.83 -13.52 -9.57
N ASN A 136 -8.68 -12.53 -10.43
CA ASN A 136 -7.76 -11.43 -10.20
C ASN A 136 -8.25 -10.61 -8.99
N TRP A 137 -7.52 -9.57 -8.62
CA TRP A 137 -7.88 -8.64 -7.55
C TRP A 137 -9.28 -8.02 -7.69
N HIS A 138 -9.89 -7.99 -8.88
CA HIS A 138 -11.29 -7.61 -9.11
C HIS A 138 -12.32 -8.57 -8.47
N GLY A 139 -11.93 -9.77 -8.10
CA GLY A 139 -12.82 -10.72 -7.42
C GLY A 139 -13.29 -10.24 -6.04
N TYR A 140 -12.70 -9.19 -5.49
CA TYR A 140 -13.13 -8.60 -4.21
C TYR A 140 -14.39 -7.75 -4.32
N ASN A 141 -14.82 -7.34 -5.52
CA ASN A 141 -15.94 -6.43 -5.74
C ASN A 141 -17.22 -6.86 -5.05
N GLN A 142 -17.51 -8.14 -5.06
CA GLN A 142 -18.70 -8.69 -4.47
C GLN A 142 -18.76 -8.55 -2.93
N PHE A 143 -17.62 -8.24 -2.31
CA PHE A 143 -17.50 -8.09 -0.86
C PHE A 143 -17.51 -6.63 -0.40
N ILE A 144 -17.41 -5.68 -1.32
CA ILE A 144 -17.29 -4.27 -1.00
C ILE A 144 -18.67 -3.64 -0.83
N ASP A 145 -18.89 -3.00 0.31
CA ASP A 145 -20.05 -2.14 0.52
C ASP A 145 -19.80 -0.73 -0.02
N TYR A 146 -20.04 -0.54 -1.32
CA TYR A 146 -19.91 0.76 -1.99
C TYR A 146 -20.90 1.83 -1.48
N GLN A 147 -21.92 1.44 -0.72
CA GLN A 147 -22.89 2.35 -0.13
C GLN A 147 -22.46 2.83 1.27
N SER A 148 -21.41 2.23 1.82
CA SER A 148 -20.85 2.65 3.09
C SER A 148 -20.35 4.10 3.00
N SER A 149 -20.71 4.93 3.98
CA SER A 149 -20.18 6.28 4.10
C SER A 149 -18.66 6.32 4.32
N ASP A 150 -18.10 5.23 4.84
CA ASP A 150 -16.67 5.11 5.09
C ASP A 150 -15.88 4.75 3.84
N TRP A 151 -16.52 4.08 2.84
CA TRP A 151 -15.90 3.86 1.54
C TRP A 151 -15.37 5.16 0.92
N SER A 152 -16.21 6.21 0.92
CA SER A 152 -15.85 7.50 0.35
C SER A 152 -14.67 8.19 1.04
N LYS A 153 -14.37 7.85 2.29
CA LYS A 153 -13.23 8.42 3.01
C LYS A 153 -11.89 7.83 2.56
N TRP A 154 -11.89 6.55 2.20
CA TRP A 154 -10.66 5.82 1.84
C TRP A 154 -10.42 5.79 0.34
N TRP A 155 -11.44 5.46 -0.44
CA TRP A 155 -11.34 5.27 -1.88
C TRP A 155 -12.44 6.01 -2.66
N GLY A 156 -13.01 7.05 -2.10
CA GLY A 156 -14.11 7.78 -2.71
C GLY A 156 -13.74 8.48 -4.03
N PRO A 157 -14.75 8.82 -4.85
CA PRO A 157 -14.55 9.44 -6.17
C PRO A 157 -14.00 10.86 -6.11
N ASP A 158 -13.94 11.47 -4.93
CA ASP A 158 -13.30 12.77 -4.73
C ASP A 158 -11.77 12.67 -4.66
N TRP A 159 -11.23 11.47 -4.42
CA TRP A 159 -9.81 11.20 -4.24
C TRP A 159 -9.24 10.29 -5.32
N VAL A 160 -10.02 9.29 -5.73
CA VAL A 160 -9.62 8.23 -6.64
C VAL A 160 -10.37 8.40 -7.95
N ARG A 161 -9.65 8.38 -9.06
CA ARG A 161 -10.20 8.52 -10.40
C ARG A 161 -10.48 7.17 -11.07
N ALA A 162 -9.61 6.21 -10.90
CA ALA A 162 -9.63 4.95 -11.62
C ALA A 162 -8.97 3.82 -10.81
N GLY A 163 -9.02 2.61 -11.31
CA GLY A 163 -8.36 1.44 -10.72
C GLY A 163 -9.21 0.67 -9.72
N LEU A 164 -10.44 1.12 -9.46
CA LEU A 164 -11.38 0.43 -8.59
C LEU A 164 -12.62 0.00 -9.37
N PRO A 165 -13.29 -1.05 -8.93
CA PRO A 165 -14.57 -1.47 -9.49
C PRO A 165 -15.63 -0.37 -9.36
N GLY A 166 -16.41 -0.17 -10.43
CA GLY A 166 -17.40 0.91 -10.49
C GLY A 166 -16.84 2.29 -10.84
N TYR A 167 -15.51 2.42 -10.92
CA TYR A 167 -14.85 3.63 -11.41
C TYR A 167 -14.60 3.54 -12.92
N PRO A 168 -14.36 4.69 -13.61
CA PRO A 168 -13.97 4.68 -15.01
C PRO A 168 -12.79 3.74 -15.25
N GLN A 169 -12.83 3.00 -16.37
CA GLN A 169 -11.69 2.18 -16.74
C GLN A 169 -10.47 3.06 -16.97
N PRO A 170 -9.32 2.69 -16.42
CA PRO A 170 -8.09 3.41 -16.69
C PRO A 170 -7.79 3.33 -18.19
N GLY A 171 -7.46 4.46 -18.81
CA GLY A 171 -6.93 4.49 -20.17
C GLY A 171 -5.49 3.98 -20.20
N THR A 172 -4.94 3.91 -21.41
CA THR A 172 -3.50 3.65 -21.63
C THR A 172 -2.68 4.95 -21.67
N ASP A 173 -3.30 6.06 -21.32
CA ASP A 173 -2.65 7.37 -21.26
C ASP A 173 -1.70 7.41 -20.06
N ASP A 174 -0.48 7.90 -20.27
CA ASP A 174 0.55 7.98 -19.23
C ASP A 174 0.18 8.92 -18.08
N VAL A 175 -0.80 9.82 -18.28
CA VAL A 175 -1.25 10.80 -17.28
C VAL A 175 -2.48 10.33 -16.52
N ILE A 176 -3.40 9.63 -17.20
CA ILE A 176 -4.69 9.20 -16.63
C ILE A 176 -4.83 7.69 -16.50
N GLY A 177 -3.78 6.95 -16.87
CA GLY A 177 -3.73 5.51 -16.74
C GLY A 177 -3.36 5.06 -15.33
N THR A 178 -3.82 3.87 -14.95
CA THR A 178 -3.42 3.27 -13.67
C THR A 178 -2.16 2.42 -13.81
N VAL A 179 -1.28 2.49 -12.83
CA VAL A 179 -0.14 1.57 -12.72
C VAL A 179 -0.65 0.23 -12.18
N ALA A 180 -0.66 -0.79 -13.02
CA ALA A 180 -1.07 -2.15 -12.64
C ALA A 180 -2.45 -2.24 -11.94
N GLY A 181 -3.37 -1.31 -12.25
CA GLY A 181 -4.69 -1.27 -11.65
C GLY A 181 -4.73 -0.77 -10.20
N LEU A 182 -3.69 -0.11 -9.72
CA LEU A 182 -3.70 0.57 -8.42
C LEU A 182 -4.69 1.74 -8.45
N PRO A 183 -5.36 2.05 -7.31
CA PRO A 183 -6.25 3.20 -7.20
C PRO A 183 -5.51 4.50 -7.50
N ASP A 184 -5.82 5.11 -8.64
CA ASP A 184 -5.15 6.29 -9.15
C ASP A 184 -5.76 7.58 -8.58
N PHE A 185 -4.91 8.47 -8.04
CA PHE A 185 -5.36 9.70 -7.41
C PHE A 185 -5.73 10.79 -8.42
N LEU A 186 -6.69 11.63 -8.05
CA LEU A 186 -7.09 12.83 -8.78
C LEU A 186 -6.07 13.97 -8.61
N THR A 187 -4.84 13.76 -9.04
CA THR A 187 -3.76 14.73 -8.85
C THR A 187 -3.85 15.95 -9.74
N GLU A 188 -4.54 15.86 -10.88
CA GLU A 188 -4.74 16.96 -11.83
C GLU A 188 -6.08 17.69 -11.66
N SER A 189 -6.83 17.39 -10.61
CA SER A 189 -8.08 18.08 -10.33
C SER A 189 -7.82 19.56 -10.00
N THR A 190 -8.47 20.45 -10.73
CA THR A 190 -8.48 21.89 -10.40
C THR A 190 -9.40 22.23 -9.23
N LYS A 191 -10.19 21.27 -8.75
CA LYS A 191 -10.96 21.42 -7.54
C LYS A 191 -10.02 21.47 -6.36
N SER A 192 -10.05 22.55 -5.61
CA SER A 192 -9.44 22.60 -4.28
C SER A 192 -10.09 21.54 -3.43
N VAL A 193 -9.46 20.40 -3.31
CA VAL A 193 -9.82 19.40 -2.31
C VAL A 193 -9.35 20.03 -1.02
N GLY A 194 -10.28 20.47 -0.18
CA GLY A 194 -9.96 21.01 1.12
C GLY A 194 -9.42 19.91 2.02
N LEU A 195 -8.14 19.57 1.83
CA LEU A 195 -7.43 18.84 2.85
C LEU A 195 -7.43 19.69 4.12
N PRO A 196 -7.79 19.15 5.28
CA PRO A 196 -7.56 19.85 6.52
C PRO A 196 -6.07 20.22 6.57
N PRO A 197 -5.72 21.43 7.00
CA PRO A 197 -4.33 21.79 7.19
C PRO A 197 -3.70 20.77 8.15
N LEU A 198 -2.59 20.22 7.73
CA LEU A 198 -1.76 19.40 8.60
C LEU A 198 -1.35 20.22 9.84
#